data_f58a16f9bb7b310a2a0e4addd0c883d0
#
_entry.id   f58a16f9bb7b310a2a0e4addd0c883d0
#
_cell.length_a   1.000
_cell.length_b   1.000
_cell.length_c   1.000
_cell.angle_alpha   90.00
_cell.angle_beta   90.00
_cell.angle_gamma   90.00
#
_symmetry.space_group_name_H-M   'P 1'
#
loop_
_entity.id
_entity.type
_entity.pdbx_description
1 polymer ?
#
loop_
_entity_poly.entity_id
_entity_poly.type
_entity_poly.pdbx_seq_one_letter_code
_entity_poly.pdbx_strand_id
1 'polypeptide(L)'
;MYIVNVDFVAEAISTLHQKEHPQYDTYHLSSGMRSQTFREITTALAAVQNKRTPIFLPGVERPFAGSVNFLAKRKGAIGKGAALMKVFMPYLVWNTVFDNTRVMKELGKKPVPFSDYCYPLLKFSSANNFEYKYRPWPAAAGGTAA
;
A
#
# COMPACT_ATOMS: atom_id res chain seq x y z
N MET A 1 0.08 5.13 -7.77
CA MET A 1 -0.41 4.16 -6.75
C MET A 1 -0.03 4.67 -5.38
N TYR A 2 -0.94 4.62 -4.39
CA TYR A 2 -0.67 5.19 -3.07
C TYR A 2 -0.30 4.07 -2.11
N ILE A 3 0.97 3.95 -1.83
CA ILE A 3 1.48 3.05 -0.79
C ILE A 3 2.10 3.93 0.28
N VAL A 4 1.64 3.78 1.50
CA VAL A 4 2.18 4.43 2.68
C VAL A 4 2.52 3.34 3.70
N ASN A 5 3.64 3.47 4.37
CA ASN A 5 4.05 2.51 5.39
C ASN A 5 3.19 2.66 6.65
N VAL A 6 2.87 1.53 7.28
CA VAL A 6 2.00 1.48 8.46
C VAL A 6 2.60 2.25 9.64
N ASP A 7 3.92 2.28 9.77
CA ASP A 7 4.60 3.00 10.85
C ASP A 7 4.32 4.51 10.79
N PHE A 8 4.39 5.10 9.57
CA PHE A 8 4.02 6.51 9.38
C PHE A 8 2.56 6.77 9.74
N VAL A 9 1.66 5.86 9.35
CA VAL A 9 0.23 6.00 9.64
C VAL A 9 -0.03 5.89 11.15
N ALA A 10 0.57 4.90 11.82
CA ALA A 10 0.43 4.70 13.25
C ALA A 10 0.98 5.88 14.06
N GLU A 11 2.17 6.37 13.69
CA GLU A 11 2.78 7.54 14.31
C GLU A 11 1.91 8.79 14.10
N ALA A 12 1.40 8.99 12.89
CA ALA A 12 0.54 10.13 12.58
C ALA A 12 -0.74 10.11 13.42
N ILE A 13 -1.43 8.96 13.48
CA ILE A 13 -2.65 8.81 14.27
C ILE A 13 -2.34 9.07 15.75
N SER A 14 -1.31 8.43 16.30
CA SER A 14 -0.94 8.60 17.71
C SER A 14 -0.60 10.05 18.05
N THR A 15 0.24 10.69 17.22
CA THR A 15 0.66 12.09 17.45
C THR A 15 -0.51 13.06 17.36
N LEU A 16 -1.38 12.90 16.33
CA LEU A 16 -2.53 13.78 16.15
C LEU A 16 -3.57 13.58 17.25
N HIS A 17 -3.78 12.34 17.70
CA HIS A 17 -4.72 12.04 18.79
C HIS A 17 -4.30 12.61 20.13
N GLN A 18 -2.99 12.70 20.39
CA GLN A 18 -2.44 13.24 21.65
C GLN A 18 -2.35 14.77 21.67
N LYS A 19 -2.56 15.43 20.54
CA LYS A 19 -2.55 16.90 20.50
C LYS A 19 -3.86 17.48 21.01
N GLU A 20 -3.77 18.37 21.98
CA GLU A 20 -4.92 19.12 22.49
C GLU A 20 -5.53 20.05 21.41
N HIS A 21 -4.65 20.68 20.61
CA HIS A 21 -5.03 21.63 19.57
C HIS A 21 -4.34 21.29 18.23
N PRO A 22 -4.88 20.36 17.44
CA PRO A 22 -4.38 20.12 16.08
C PRO A 22 -4.65 21.34 15.19
N GLN A 23 -3.72 21.64 14.27
CA GLN A 23 -3.84 22.83 13.39
C GLN A 23 -5.00 22.73 12.38
N TYR A 24 -5.46 21.53 12.07
CA TYR A 24 -6.46 21.29 11.03
C TYR A 24 -7.49 20.25 11.50
N ASP A 25 -8.70 20.35 10.96
CA ASP A 25 -9.80 19.42 11.28
C ASP A 25 -9.67 18.09 10.54
N THR A 26 -8.90 18.06 9.45
CA THR A 26 -8.78 16.89 8.57
C THR A 26 -7.36 16.73 8.06
N TYR A 27 -6.86 15.50 8.11
CA TYR A 27 -5.54 15.10 7.62
C TYR A 27 -5.63 13.90 6.69
N HIS A 28 -4.98 13.99 5.53
CA HIS A 28 -4.83 12.84 4.65
C HIS A 28 -3.52 12.10 4.95
N LEU A 29 -3.64 10.88 5.43
CA LEU A 29 -2.49 10.00 5.70
C LEU A 29 -2.12 9.23 4.42
N SER A 30 -1.46 9.92 3.51
CA SER A 30 -1.08 9.40 2.20
C SER A 30 0.39 9.69 1.88
N SER A 31 0.91 9.07 0.84
CA SER A 31 2.25 9.38 0.31
C SER A 31 2.29 10.72 -0.46
N GLY A 32 1.14 11.34 -0.75
CA GLY A 32 1.01 12.64 -1.39
C GLY A 32 1.69 12.70 -2.76
N MET A 33 2.30 13.85 -3.07
CA MET A 33 3.06 14.05 -4.31
C MET A 33 4.30 13.14 -4.45
N ARG A 34 4.71 12.46 -3.39
CA ARG A 34 5.78 11.45 -3.39
C ARG A 34 5.29 10.04 -3.71
N SER A 35 4.01 9.89 -4.01
CA SER A 35 3.44 8.61 -4.46
C SER A 35 4.18 8.10 -5.69
N GLN A 36 4.73 6.91 -5.57
CA GLN A 36 5.44 6.27 -6.66
C GLN A 36 4.45 5.73 -7.70
N THR A 37 4.83 5.82 -8.95
CA THR A 37 4.08 5.23 -10.06
C THR A 37 4.11 3.70 -9.98
N PHE A 38 3.16 3.05 -10.63
CA PHE A 38 3.16 1.59 -10.73
C PHE A 38 4.45 1.05 -11.37
N ARG A 39 5.00 1.80 -12.32
CA ARG A 39 6.28 1.47 -12.96
C ARG A 39 7.44 1.49 -11.96
N GLU A 40 7.56 2.54 -11.16
CA GLU A 40 8.62 2.67 -10.15
C GLU A 40 8.53 1.56 -9.10
N ILE A 41 7.32 1.26 -8.61
CA ILE A 41 7.07 0.19 -7.65
C ILE A 41 7.47 -1.18 -8.20
N THR A 42 7.02 -1.51 -9.41
CA THR A 42 7.31 -2.81 -10.03
C THR A 42 8.77 -2.94 -10.43
N THR A 43 9.42 -1.84 -10.79
CA THR A 43 10.87 -1.81 -11.05
C THR A 43 11.66 -2.07 -9.77
N ALA A 44 11.29 -1.42 -8.66
CA ALA A 44 11.91 -1.67 -7.36
C ALA A 44 11.74 -3.13 -6.91
N LEU A 45 10.53 -3.68 -7.04
CA LEU A 45 10.24 -5.08 -6.73
C LEU A 45 11.03 -6.06 -7.61
N ALA A 46 11.16 -5.78 -8.90
CA ALA A 46 11.94 -6.61 -9.82
C ALA A 46 13.42 -6.61 -9.45
N ALA A 47 13.99 -5.44 -9.14
CA ALA A 47 15.38 -5.30 -8.70
C ALA A 47 15.66 -6.11 -7.43
N VAL A 48 14.76 -6.02 -6.42
CA VAL A 48 14.90 -6.78 -5.16
C VAL A 48 14.84 -8.29 -5.38
N GLN A 49 14.04 -8.75 -6.35
CA GLN A 49 13.90 -10.18 -6.69
C GLN A 49 14.96 -10.67 -7.70
N ASN A 50 15.86 -9.80 -8.13
CA ASN A 50 16.83 -10.09 -9.20
C ASN A 50 16.17 -10.55 -10.50
N LYS A 51 14.98 -10.00 -10.80
CA LYS A 51 14.17 -10.28 -11.99
C LYS A 51 14.28 -9.15 -13.01
N ARG A 52 13.95 -9.46 -14.26
CA ARG A 52 13.85 -8.44 -15.30
C ARG A 52 12.71 -7.45 -15.00
N THR A 53 12.97 -6.18 -15.24
CA THR A 53 11.93 -5.14 -15.16
C THR A 53 10.77 -5.45 -16.09
N PRO A 54 9.52 -5.33 -15.62
CA PRO A 54 8.35 -5.52 -16.46
C PRO A 54 8.33 -4.57 -17.66
N ILE A 55 7.89 -5.07 -18.82
CA ILE A 55 7.69 -4.25 -20.01
C ILE A 55 6.30 -3.61 -19.92
N PHE A 56 6.26 -2.29 -20.05
CA PHE A 56 5.00 -1.54 -20.05
C PHE A 56 4.66 -1.15 -21.48
N LEU A 57 3.57 -1.70 -22.00
CA LEU A 57 3.06 -1.40 -23.34
C LEU A 57 1.93 -0.37 -23.22
N PRO A 58 2.11 0.86 -23.70
CA PRO A 58 1.04 1.86 -23.72
C PRO A 58 -0.09 1.41 -24.66
N GLY A 59 -1.33 1.74 -24.30
CA GLY A 59 -2.51 1.44 -25.13
C GLY A 59 -3.10 0.04 -24.96
N VAL A 60 -2.48 -0.82 -24.13
CA VAL A 60 -2.98 -2.19 -23.86
C VAL A 60 -4.01 -2.23 -22.72
N GLU A 61 -4.23 -1.11 -22.04
CA GLU A 61 -5.10 -1.06 -20.86
C GLU A 61 -6.55 -1.48 -21.15
N ARG A 62 -7.11 -0.98 -22.28
CA ARG A 62 -8.50 -1.30 -22.67
C ARG A 62 -8.68 -2.77 -23.05
N PRO A 63 -7.87 -3.36 -23.96
CA PRO A 63 -7.99 -4.77 -24.27
C PRO A 63 -7.67 -5.67 -23.07
N PHE A 64 -6.73 -5.28 -22.21
CA PHE A 64 -6.44 -6.00 -20.97
C PHE A 64 -7.64 -5.99 -20.02
N ALA A 65 -8.28 -4.85 -19.78
CA ALA A 65 -9.48 -4.76 -18.97
C ALA A 65 -10.64 -5.61 -19.55
N GLY A 66 -10.78 -5.63 -20.87
CA GLY A 66 -11.73 -6.52 -21.55
C GLY A 66 -11.45 -8.01 -21.30
N SER A 67 -10.19 -8.42 -21.40
CA SER A 67 -9.76 -9.79 -21.11
C SER A 67 -10.00 -10.18 -19.65
N VAL A 68 -9.68 -9.30 -18.72
CA VAL A 68 -9.94 -9.51 -17.27
C VAL A 68 -11.44 -9.67 -17.02
N ASN A 69 -12.26 -8.80 -17.60
CA ASN A 69 -13.73 -8.89 -17.46
C ASN A 69 -14.31 -10.19 -18.04
N PHE A 70 -13.77 -10.67 -19.16
CA PHE A 70 -14.17 -11.93 -19.76
C PHE A 70 -13.74 -13.13 -18.88
N LEU A 71 -12.49 -13.16 -18.45
CA LEU A 71 -11.94 -14.24 -17.61
C LEU A 71 -12.59 -14.30 -16.24
N ALA A 72 -12.98 -13.17 -15.65
CA ALA A 72 -13.66 -13.10 -14.36
C ALA A 72 -15.02 -13.83 -14.34
N LYS A 73 -15.62 -14.06 -15.51
CA LYS A 73 -16.86 -14.85 -15.65
C LYS A 73 -16.63 -16.37 -15.67
N ARG A 74 -15.37 -16.81 -15.77
CA ARG A 74 -15.01 -18.22 -15.81
C ARG A 74 -14.98 -18.83 -14.41
N LYS A 75 -15.32 -20.14 -14.33
CA LYS A 75 -15.20 -20.91 -13.09
C LYS A 75 -13.73 -21.35 -12.88
N GLY A 76 -13.35 -21.61 -11.62
CA GLY A 76 -12.01 -22.11 -11.27
C GLY A 76 -11.02 -21.01 -10.85
N ALA A 77 -9.75 -21.38 -10.71
CA ALA A 77 -8.69 -20.50 -10.19
C ALA A 77 -8.45 -19.27 -11.06
N ILE A 78 -8.51 -19.43 -12.40
CA ILE A 78 -8.33 -18.32 -13.35
C ILE A 78 -9.44 -17.29 -13.20
N GLY A 79 -10.69 -17.74 -13.08
CA GLY A 79 -11.84 -16.84 -12.90
C GLY A 79 -11.76 -16.09 -11.57
N LYS A 80 -11.38 -16.78 -10.49
CA LYS A 80 -11.17 -16.14 -9.17
C LYS A 80 -10.05 -15.09 -9.22
N GLY A 81 -8.91 -15.40 -9.84
CA GLY A 81 -7.81 -14.47 -10.01
C GLY A 81 -8.20 -13.24 -10.84
N ALA A 82 -8.91 -13.44 -11.94
CA ALA A 82 -9.41 -12.36 -12.80
C ALA A 82 -10.48 -11.51 -12.08
N ALA A 83 -11.33 -12.12 -11.25
CA ALA A 83 -12.32 -11.40 -10.44
C ALA A 83 -11.64 -10.49 -9.40
N LEU A 84 -10.59 -10.97 -8.73
CA LEU A 84 -9.78 -10.14 -7.83
C LEU A 84 -9.11 -9.00 -8.60
N MET A 85 -8.48 -9.29 -9.75
CA MET A 85 -7.85 -8.27 -10.57
C MET A 85 -8.86 -7.20 -11.01
N LYS A 86 -10.09 -7.58 -11.37
CA LYS A 86 -11.15 -6.63 -11.72
C LYS A 86 -11.45 -5.64 -10.60
N VAL A 87 -11.46 -6.10 -9.34
CA VAL A 87 -11.69 -5.23 -8.17
C VAL A 87 -10.54 -4.24 -7.98
N PHE A 88 -9.29 -4.67 -8.25
CA PHE A 88 -8.12 -3.83 -8.07
C PHE A 88 -7.80 -2.92 -9.27
N MET A 89 -8.30 -3.22 -10.46
CA MET A 89 -8.06 -2.43 -11.67
C MET A 89 -8.32 -0.92 -11.52
N PRO A 90 -9.42 -0.45 -10.91
CA PRO A 90 -9.64 0.97 -10.72
C PRO A 90 -8.52 1.66 -9.92
N TYR A 91 -7.99 0.98 -8.90
CA TYR A 91 -6.90 1.51 -8.08
C TYR A 91 -5.56 1.58 -8.81
N LEU A 92 -5.35 0.72 -9.81
CA LEU A 92 -4.13 0.75 -10.63
C LEU A 92 -4.13 1.89 -11.64
N VAL A 93 -5.29 2.26 -12.16
CA VAL A 93 -5.43 3.31 -13.19
C VAL A 93 -5.83 4.67 -12.63
N TRP A 94 -6.26 4.72 -11.37
CA TRP A 94 -6.70 5.96 -10.75
C TRP A 94 -5.50 6.87 -10.43
N ASN A 95 -5.52 8.07 -10.98
CA ASN A 95 -4.43 9.04 -10.87
C ASN A 95 -4.78 10.22 -9.92
N THR A 96 -5.51 9.95 -8.86
CA THR A 96 -5.84 10.97 -7.85
C THR A 96 -4.71 11.10 -6.83
N VAL A 97 -4.24 12.30 -6.57
CA VAL A 97 -3.25 12.58 -5.52
C VAL A 97 -3.95 13.18 -4.32
N PHE A 98 -3.83 12.54 -3.16
CA PHE A 98 -4.30 13.11 -1.90
C PHE A 98 -3.20 13.97 -1.29
N ASP A 99 -3.49 15.23 -1.08
CA ASP A 99 -2.55 16.17 -0.47
C ASP A 99 -2.27 15.79 0.99
N ASN A 100 -1.02 15.52 1.31
CA ASN A 100 -0.56 15.18 2.65
C ASN A 100 0.25 16.31 3.32
N THR A 101 0.22 17.50 2.77
CA THR A 101 1.00 18.65 3.27
C THR A 101 0.69 18.95 4.73
N ARG A 102 -0.58 18.87 5.12
CA ARG A 102 -1.02 19.14 6.50
C ARG A 102 -0.39 18.17 7.50
N VAL A 103 -0.46 16.87 7.23
CA VAL A 103 0.12 15.87 8.15
C VAL A 103 1.64 15.95 8.18
N MET A 104 2.29 16.19 7.05
CA MET A 104 3.76 16.37 7.01
C MET A 104 4.20 17.59 7.81
N LYS A 105 3.46 18.69 7.72
CA LYS A 105 3.75 19.91 8.48
C LYS A 105 3.56 19.68 9.98
N GLU A 106 2.50 18.99 10.36
CA GLU A 106 2.15 18.72 11.76
C GLU A 106 3.12 17.77 12.44
N LEU A 107 3.61 16.75 11.71
CA LEU A 107 4.55 15.76 12.22
C LEU A 107 6.02 16.14 12.05
N GLY A 108 6.32 17.12 11.19
CA GLY A 108 7.70 17.43 10.79
C GLY A 108 8.38 16.29 10.00
N LYS A 109 7.63 15.30 9.55
CA LYS A 109 8.13 14.09 8.89
C LYS A 109 7.44 13.85 7.55
N LYS A 110 8.13 13.09 6.69
CA LYS A 110 7.64 12.67 5.37
C LYS A 110 7.48 11.15 5.35
N PRO A 111 6.46 10.62 4.65
CA PRO A 111 6.33 9.18 4.46
C PRO A 111 7.52 8.64 3.66
N VAL A 112 7.97 7.45 4.02
CA VAL A 112 9.08 6.75 3.35
C VAL A 112 8.57 6.19 2.02
N PRO A 113 9.26 6.38 0.89
CA PRO A 113 8.91 5.80 -0.39
C PRO A 113 8.92 4.26 -0.33
N PHE A 114 8.04 3.61 -1.09
CA PHE A 114 7.97 2.15 -1.13
C PHE A 114 9.29 1.49 -1.54
N SER A 115 10.01 2.08 -2.49
CA SER A 115 11.33 1.61 -2.93
C SER A 115 12.33 1.40 -1.79
N ASP A 116 12.23 2.21 -0.73
CA ASP A 116 13.22 2.22 0.34
C ASP A 116 12.99 1.10 1.37
N TYR A 117 11.75 0.58 1.45
CA TYR A 117 11.42 -0.52 2.36
C TYR A 117 10.91 -1.80 1.67
N CYS A 118 10.83 -1.85 0.35
CA CYS A 118 10.34 -3.03 -0.36
C CYS A 118 11.24 -4.26 -0.16
N TYR A 119 12.56 -4.07 0.00
CA TYR A 119 13.49 -5.17 0.24
C TYR A 119 13.24 -5.90 1.56
N PRO A 120 13.27 -5.23 2.72
CA PRO A 120 12.98 -5.91 3.99
C PRO A 120 11.56 -6.49 4.02
N LEU A 121 10.58 -5.83 3.41
CA LEU A 121 9.21 -6.33 3.31
C LEU A 121 9.15 -7.64 2.55
N LEU A 122 9.76 -7.72 1.36
CA LEU A 122 9.78 -8.95 0.57
C LEU A 122 10.58 -10.06 1.24
N LYS A 123 11.71 -9.73 1.87
CA LYS A 123 12.52 -10.70 2.62
C LYS A 123 11.71 -11.32 3.76
N PHE A 124 11.00 -10.51 4.52
CA PHE A 124 10.12 -10.96 5.60
C PHE A 124 8.99 -11.84 5.06
N SER A 125 8.29 -11.39 4.02
CA SER A 125 7.17 -12.14 3.44
C SER A 125 7.62 -13.48 2.86
N SER A 126 8.76 -13.52 2.17
CA SER A 126 9.32 -14.76 1.62
C SER A 126 9.76 -15.73 2.73
N ALA A 127 10.37 -15.23 3.80
CA ALA A 127 10.78 -16.06 4.94
C ALA A 127 9.56 -16.68 5.67
N ASN A 128 8.39 -16.07 5.57
CA ASN A 128 7.14 -16.56 6.15
C ASN A 128 6.22 -17.21 5.09
N ASN A 129 6.70 -17.54 3.90
CA ASN A 129 5.91 -18.10 2.78
C ASN A 129 4.66 -17.28 2.43
N PHE A 130 4.70 -15.96 2.61
CA PHE A 130 3.55 -15.06 2.49
C PHE A 130 2.35 -15.43 3.37
N GLU A 131 2.59 -16.17 4.45
CA GLU A 131 1.58 -16.55 5.44
C GLU A 131 1.79 -15.74 6.71
N TYR A 132 0.72 -15.11 7.19
CA TYR A 132 0.72 -14.39 8.46
C TYR A 132 -0.08 -15.20 9.49
N LYS A 133 0.63 -15.86 10.39
CA LYS A 133 -0.02 -16.52 11.53
C LYS A 133 -0.62 -15.46 12.44
N TYR A 134 -1.90 -15.62 12.76
CA TYR A 134 -2.54 -14.77 13.77
C TYR A 134 -1.74 -14.82 15.06
N ARG A 135 -1.33 -13.65 15.53
CA ARG A 135 -0.75 -13.48 16.85
C ARG A 135 -1.79 -12.78 17.72
N PRO A 136 -2.23 -13.38 18.85
CA PRO A 136 -3.11 -12.69 19.77
C PRO A 136 -2.41 -11.41 20.25
N TRP A 137 -3.18 -10.38 20.52
CA TRP A 137 -2.65 -9.18 21.15
C TRP A 137 -1.93 -9.57 22.45
N PRO A 138 -0.76 -8.96 22.76
CA PRO A 138 -0.17 -9.14 24.06
C PRO A 138 -1.22 -8.77 25.11
N ALA A 139 -1.46 -9.67 26.05
CA ALA A 139 -2.35 -9.38 27.17
C ALA A 139 -1.90 -8.03 27.77
N ALA A 140 -2.86 -7.12 28.00
CA ALA A 140 -2.58 -5.85 28.60
C ALA A 140 -1.74 -6.10 29.87
N ALA A 141 -0.51 -5.57 29.92
CA ALA A 141 0.35 -5.74 31.04
C ALA A 141 -0.38 -5.20 32.28
N GLY A 142 -0.90 -6.13 33.10
CA GLY A 142 -1.35 -5.91 34.46
C GLY A 142 -2.11 -4.62 34.74
N GLY A 143 -3.33 -4.50 34.27
CA GLY A 143 -4.33 -3.68 34.92
C GLY A 143 -4.78 -4.41 36.18
N THR A 144 -4.12 -4.18 37.31
CA THR A 144 -4.66 -4.49 38.64
C THR A 144 -5.97 -3.73 38.76
N ALA A 145 -7.07 -4.45 38.64
CA ALA A 145 -8.37 -3.94 39.06
C ALA A 145 -8.28 -3.64 40.56
N ALA A 146 -8.40 -2.38 40.90
CA ALA A 146 -8.69 -1.92 42.25
C ALA A 146 -10.20 -1.89 42.46
#